data_83226af2e08dccaa7e0be354a4e98d51
#
_entry.id   83226af2e08dccaa7e0be354a4e98d51
#
_cell.length_a   1.000
_cell.length_b   1.000
_cell.length_c   1.000
_cell.angle_alpha   90.00
_cell.angle_beta   90.00
_cell.angle_gamma   90.00
#
_symmetry.space_group_name_H-M   'P 1'
#
loop_
_entity.id
_entity.type
_entity.pdbx_description
1 polymer ?
#
loop_
_entity_poly.entity_id
_entity_poly.type
_entity_poly.pdbx_seq_one_letter_code
_entity_poly.pdbx_strand_id
1 'polypeptide(L)'
;MEDAKWWNVFPLSPGLLPKFLLFVSVVSVANSMQCYATLKFTKRVYSGKPFEVNGLSSRTFGTWTLLAALVRFYAAYNISNGAVYDICTGTFILAGWHFFSEWLYFGTAHIGEGLTGPLIAATTGFFWMVSQRDYYLALPAQ
;
A
#
# COMPACT_ATOMS: atom_id res chain seq x y z
N MET A 1 -36.02 -1.38 -10.98
CA MET A 1 -35.17 -1.41 -9.77
C MET A 1 -34.14 -2.49 -10.02
N GLU A 2 -32.99 -2.11 -10.56
CA GLU A 2 -31.87 -3.05 -10.65
C GLU A 2 -31.39 -3.29 -9.24
N ASP A 3 -31.46 -4.54 -8.80
CA ASP A 3 -30.89 -4.97 -7.54
C ASP A 3 -29.40 -4.59 -7.55
N ALA A 4 -29.03 -3.63 -6.72
CA ALA A 4 -27.64 -3.24 -6.53
C ALA A 4 -26.89 -4.48 -6.01
N LYS A 5 -26.32 -5.22 -6.93
CA LYS A 5 -25.59 -6.45 -6.61
C LYS A 5 -24.33 -6.03 -5.85
N TRP A 6 -24.24 -6.33 -4.57
CA TRP A 6 -23.13 -5.98 -3.67
C TRP A 6 -21.75 -6.45 -4.19
N TRP A 7 -21.70 -7.43 -5.10
CA TRP A 7 -20.46 -7.84 -5.77
C TRP A 7 -19.96 -6.83 -6.82
N ASN A 8 -20.77 -5.83 -7.20
CA ASN A 8 -20.31 -4.73 -8.04
C ASN A 8 -19.43 -3.72 -7.29
N VAL A 9 -19.20 -3.94 -6.00
CA VAL A 9 -18.25 -3.16 -5.19
C VAL A 9 -16.80 -3.46 -5.59
N PHE A 10 -16.54 -4.65 -6.14
CA PHE A 10 -15.18 -4.99 -6.61
C PHE A 10 -14.85 -4.31 -7.94
N PRO A 11 -13.56 -3.97 -8.18
CA PRO A 11 -13.13 -3.44 -9.46
C PRO A 11 -13.52 -4.36 -10.61
N LEU A 12 -14.18 -3.79 -11.62
CA LEU A 12 -14.68 -4.55 -12.78
C LEU A 12 -13.61 -4.79 -13.84
N SER A 13 -12.48 -4.09 -13.77
CA SER A 13 -11.36 -4.29 -14.68
C SER A 13 -10.85 -5.73 -14.64
N PRO A 14 -10.45 -6.27 -15.80
CA PRO A 14 -9.94 -7.63 -15.87
C PRO A 14 -8.63 -7.79 -15.11
N GLY A 15 -8.33 -9.04 -14.73
CA GLY A 15 -7.10 -9.38 -14.04
C GLY A 15 -7.16 -9.21 -12.52
N LEU A 16 -6.04 -9.51 -11.88
CA LEU A 16 -5.94 -9.55 -10.43
C LEU A 16 -5.33 -8.28 -9.82
N LEU A 17 -4.62 -7.47 -10.61
CA LEU A 17 -3.94 -6.28 -10.09
C LEU A 17 -4.91 -5.27 -9.44
N PRO A 18 -6.07 -4.92 -10.05
CA PRO A 18 -7.02 -4.03 -9.39
C PRO A 18 -7.53 -4.57 -8.05
N LYS A 19 -7.75 -5.88 -7.96
CA LYS A 19 -8.16 -6.55 -6.71
C LYS A 19 -7.07 -6.55 -5.66
N PHE A 20 -5.82 -6.75 -6.08
CA PHE A 20 -4.65 -6.63 -5.21
C PHE A 20 -4.51 -5.20 -4.67
N LEU A 21 -4.67 -4.18 -5.51
CA LEU A 21 -4.62 -2.78 -5.08
C LEU A 21 -5.70 -2.46 -4.05
N LEU A 22 -6.92 -2.94 -4.27
CA LEU A 22 -8.00 -2.79 -3.31
C LEU A 22 -7.68 -3.48 -1.98
N PHE A 23 -7.19 -4.72 -2.04
CA PHE A 23 -6.80 -5.47 -0.84
C PHE A 23 -5.71 -4.74 -0.03
N VAL A 24 -4.64 -4.33 -0.70
CA VAL A 24 -3.54 -3.59 -0.03
C VAL A 24 -4.03 -2.25 0.52
N SER A 25 -4.95 -1.57 -0.17
CA SER A 25 -5.58 -0.35 0.33
C SER A 25 -6.33 -0.59 1.64
N VAL A 26 -7.17 -1.62 1.71
CA VAL A 26 -7.93 -1.96 2.93
C VAL A 26 -6.99 -2.31 4.08
N VAL A 27 -5.97 -3.14 3.82
CA VAL A 27 -4.96 -3.49 4.82
C VAL A 27 -4.21 -2.24 5.31
N SER A 28 -3.88 -1.32 4.41
CA SER A 28 -3.19 -0.07 4.75
C SER A 28 -4.05 0.83 5.64
N VAL A 29 -5.37 0.90 5.40
CA VAL A 29 -6.29 1.62 6.29
C VAL A 29 -6.29 1.01 7.68
N ALA A 30 -6.38 -0.32 7.79
CA ALA A 30 -6.33 -1.01 9.08
C ALA A 30 -5.00 -0.75 9.81
N ASN A 31 -3.87 -0.79 9.11
CA ASN A 31 -2.56 -0.46 9.67
C ASN A 31 -2.49 0.99 10.15
N SER A 32 -3.05 1.92 9.40
CA SER A 32 -3.14 3.33 9.79
C SER A 32 -3.93 3.51 11.10
N MET A 33 -5.05 2.83 11.23
CA MET A 33 -5.85 2.85 12.47
C MET A 33 -5.05 2.30 13.65
N GLN A 34 -4.29 1.23 13.48
CA GLN A 34 -3.43 0.67 14.53
C GLN A 34 -2.33 1.65 14.94
N CYS A 35 -1.74 2.39 13.98
CA CYS A 35 -0.71 3.40 14.26
C CYS A 35 -1.22 4.53 15.14
N TYR A 36 -2.50 4.90 15.01
CA TYR A 36 -3.15 5.91 15.85
C TYR A 36 -3.59 5.37 17.20
N ALA A 37 -4.00 4.11 17.26
CA ALA A 37 -4.53 3.50 18.48
C ALA A 37 -3.44 3.05 19.46
N THR A 38 -2.28 2.59 18.95
CA THR A 38 -1.23 2.00 19.77
C THR A 38 0.14 2.10 19.09
N LEU A 39 1.21 2.13 19.89
CA LEU A 39 2.60 2.06 19.39
C LEU A 39 3.06 0.64 19.05
N LYS A 40 2.29 -0.36 19.43
CA LYS A 40 2.69 -1.77 19.35
C LYS A 40 3.01 -2.21 17.92
N PHE A 41 2.14 -1.87 16.98
CA PHE A 41 2.33 -2.19 15.56
C PHE A 41 3.58 -1.51 14.99
N THR A 42 3.71 -0.19 15.19
CA THR A 42 4.85 0.57 14.67
C THR A 42 6.18 0.11 15.25
N LYS A 43 6.21 -0.25 16.54
CA LYS A 43 7.40 -0.84 17.18
C LYS A 43 7.78 -2.21 16.61
N ARG A 44 6.82 -2.98 16.13
CA ARG A 44 7.10 -4.25 15.44
C ARG A 44 7.72 -4.04 14.05
N VAL A 45 7.29 -3.00 13.34
CA VAL A 45 7.89 -2.63 12.05
C VAL A 45 9.33 -2.17 12.26
N TYR A 46 9.55 -1.27 13.20
CA TYR A 46 10.88 -0.69 13.50
C TYR A 46 11.54 -1.37 14.70
N SER A 47 11.58 -2.69 14.65
CA SER A 47 12.06 -3.53 15.76
C SER A 47 13.57 -3.41 16.02
N GLY A 48 14.33 -2.85 15.09
CA GLY A 48 15.76 -2.59 15.26
C GLY A 48 16.06 -1.48 16.28
N LYS A 49 15.20 -0.46 16.33
CA LYS A 49 15.31 0.68 17.25
C LYS A 49 13.93 1.09 17.76
N PRO A 50 13.25 0.24 18.52
CA PRO A 50 11.88 0.52 18.97
C PRO A 50 11.80 1.76 19.89
N PHE A 51 12.89 2.19 20.49
CA PHE A 51 12.96 3.40 21.31
C PHE A 51 12.85 4.70 20.48
N GLU A 52 13.09 4.66 19.18
CA GLU A 52 12.85 5.79 18.29
C GLU A 52 11.36 5.96 17.91
N VAL A 53 10.52 4.96 18.20
CA VAL A 53 9.08 5.02 17.96
C VAL A 53 8.38 5.70 19.13
N ASN A 54 7.73 6.82 18.82
CA ASN A 54 6.89 7.57 19.75
C ASN A 54 5.51 7.83 19.13
N GLY A 55 4.63 8.51 19.87
CA GLY A 55 3.29 8.79 19.41
C GLY A 55 3.25 9.60 18.10
N LEU A 56 4.13 10.58 17.96
CA LEU A 56 4.20 11.40 16.75
C LEU A 56 4.68 10.58 15.55
N SER A 57 5.78 9.82 15.68
CA SER A 57 6.30 9.01 14.57
C SER A 57 5.31 7.94 14.14
N SER A 58 4.61 7.32 15.09
CA SER A 58 3.57 6.34 14.81
C SER A 58 2.39 6.93 14.03
N ARG A 59 1.89 8.10 14.45
CA ARG A 59 0.82 8.81 13.74
C ARG A 59 1.27 9.30 12.36
N THR A 60 2.49 9.79 12.23
CA THR A 60 3.06 10.21 10.95
C THR A 60 3.14 9.01 9.97
N PHE A 61 3.61 7.87 10.44
CA PHE A 61 3.60 6.63 9.67
C PHE A 61 2.19 6.21 9.27
N GLY A 62 1.23 6.29 10.19
CA GLY A 62 -0.19 5.99 9.92
C GLY A 62 -0.79 6.95 8.89
N THR A 63 -0.50 8.23 8.95
CA THR A 63 -0.98 9.23 7.99
C THR A 63 -0.41 8.99 6.59
N TRP A 64 0.88 8.70 6.49
CA TRP A 64 1.51 8.33 5.21
C TRP A 64 0.89 7.04 4.63
N THR A 65 0.66 6.04 5.46
CA THR A 65 0.04 4.78 5.06
C THR A 65 -1.40 4.99 4.57
N LEU A 66 -2.14 5.89 5.22
CA LEU A 66 -3.50 6.26 4.80
C LEU A 66 -3.50 6.96 3.45
N LEU A 67 -2.54 7.87 3.20
CA LEU A 67 -2.40 8.51 1.90
C LEU A 67 -2.11 7.49 0.79
N ALA A 68 -1.21 6.55 1.05
CA ALA A 68 -0.94 5.46 0.11
C ALA A 68 -2.19 4.58 -0.14
N ALA A 69 -2.96 4.31 0.90
CA ALA A 69 -4.24 3.59 0.79
C ALA A 69 -5.22 4.31 -0.13
N LEU A 70 -5.36 5.62 0.04
CA LEU A 70 -6.24 6.46 -0.79
C LEU A 70 -5.85 6.38 -2.27
N VAL A 71 -4.57 6.54 -2.59
CA VAL A 71 -4.07 6.47 -3.97
C VAL A 71 -4.32 5.08 -4.57
N ARG A 72 -4.02 4.02 -3.83
CA ARG A 72 -4.22 2.64 -4.29
C ARG A 72 -5.69 2.28 -4.46
N PHE A 73 -6.56 2.81 -3.60
CA PHE A 73 -8.01 2.66 -3.74
C PHE A 73 -8.51 3.29 -5.06
N TYR A 74 -8.12 4.53 -5.33
CA TYR A 74 -8.49 5.18 -6.60
C TYR A 74 -7.93 4.45 -7.82
N ALA A 75 -6.69 3.97 -7.73
CA ALA A 75 -6.08 3.20 -8.82
C ALA A 75 -6.80 1.88 -9.09
N ALA A 76 -7.31 1.22 -8.05
CA ALA A 76 -8.08 -0.02 -8.21
C ALA A 76 -9.31 0.14 -9.09
N TYR A 77 -9.96 1.31 -9.04
CA TYR A 77 -11.17 1.60 -9.82
C TYR A 77 -10.90 2.44 -11.08
N ASN A 78 -9.68 2.93 -11.27
CA ASN A 78 -9.29 3.77 -12.41
C ASN A 78 -7.98 3.26 -13.03
N ILE A 79 -7.83 1.95 -13.15
CA ILE A 79 -6.56 1.31 -13.52
C ILE A 79 -6.10 1.66 -14.94
N SER A 80 -7.00 2.03 -15.82
CA SER A 80 -6.69 2.46 -17.19
C SER A 80 -6.26 3.92 -17.32
N ASN A 81 -6.39 4.71 -16.24
CA ASN A 81 -5.92 6.09 -16.22
C ASN A 81 -4.42 6.13 -15.96
N GLY A 82 -3.64 6.59 -16.95
CA GLY A 82 -2.18 6.58 -16.90
C GLY A 82 -1.61 7.39 -15.75
N ALA A 83 -2.15 8.57 -15.46
CA ALA A 83 -1.67 9.41 -14.36
C ALA A 83 -1.92 8.75 -12.99
N VAL A 84 -3.11 8.20 -12.79
CA VAL A 84 -3.47 7.48 -11.56
C VAL A 84 -2.61 6.23 -11.40
N TYR A 85 -2.38 5.50 -12.49
CA TYR A 85 -1.52 4.30 -12.49
C TYR A 85 -0.10 4.64 -12.08
N ASP A 86 0.48 5.66 -12.67
CA ASP A 86 1.87 6.05 -12.41
C ASP A 86 2.05 6.59 -10.99
N ILE A 87 1.12 7.39 -10.48
CA ILE A 87 1.14 7.84 -9.08
C ILE A 87 1.02 6.64 -8.12
N CYS A 88 0.17 5.68 -8.44
CA CYS A 88 0.04 4.45 -7.64
C CYS A 88 1.35 3.65 -7.63
N THR A 89 1.99 3.49 -8.78
CA THR A 89 3.33 2.88 -8.88
C THR A 89 4.33 3.61 -7.98
N GLY A 90 4.29 4.94 -7.97
CA GLY A 90 5.10 5.78 -7.09
C GLY A 90 4.91 5.46 -5.61
N THR A 91 3.71 5.10 -5.16
CA THR A 91 3.49 4.71 -3.75
C THR A 91 4.24 3.44 -3.37
N PHE A 92 4.39 2.50 -4.28
CA PHE A 92 5.17 1.27 -4.04
C PHE A 92 6.68 1.54 -4.08
N ILE A 93 7.13 2.43 -4.97
CA ILE A 93 8.55 2.86 -5.02
C ILE A 93 8.93 3.52 -3.70
N LEU A 94 8.12 4.46 -3.21
CA LEU A 94 8.39 5.16 -1.96
C LEU A 94 8.33 4.22 -0.74
N ALA A 95 7.37 3.31 -0.70
CA ALA A 95 7.30 2.31 0.35
C ALA A 95 8.52 1.38 0.35
N GLY A 96 8.93 0.90 -0.82
CA GLY A 96 10.13 0.09 -0.98
C GLY A 96 11.39 0.84 -0.55
N TRP A 97 11.57 2.07 -1.04
CA TRP A 97 12.68 2.94 -0.63
C TRP A 97 12.74 3.11 0.88
N HIS A 98 11.61 3.44 1.52
CA HIS A 98 11.56 3.63 2.97
C HIS A 98 11.96 2.36 3.71
N PHE A 99 11.29 1.24 3.46
CA PHE A 99 11.53 0.01 4.21
C PHE A 99 12.91 -0.60 3.95
N PHE A 100 13.42 -0.56 2.72
CA PHE A 100 14.76 -1.04 2.43
C PHE A 100 15.83 -0.16 3.08
N SER A 101 15.69 1.17 3.05
CA SER A 101 16.64 2.08 3.70
C SER A 101 16.63 1.95 5.21
N GLU A 102 15.44 1.83 5.83
CA GLU A 102 15.32 1.64 7.27
C GLU A 102 15.88 0.29 7.73
N TRP A 103 15.76 -0.72 6.89
CA TRP A 103 16.32 -2.05 7.17
C TRP A 103 17.83 -2.11 6.93
N LEU A 104 18.32 -1.69 5.77
CA LEU A 104 19.69 -1.97 5.33
C LEU A 104 20.66 -0.84 5.67
N TYR A 105 20.21 0.40 5.78
CA TYR A 105 21.06 1.55 6.04
C TYR A 105 20.93 2.10 7.45
N PHE A 106 19.71 2.42 7.89
CA PHE A 106 19.47 3.04 9.21
C PHE A 106 19.40 2.04 10.36
N GLY A 107 19.12 0.76 10.08
CA GLY A 107 19.04 -0.29 11.08
C GLY A 107 17.85 -0.13 12.06
N THR A 108 16.85 0.65 11.71
CA THR A 108 15.65 0.86 12.52
C THR A 108 14.65 -0.27 12.36
N ALA A 109 14.66 -0.96 11.21
CA ALA A 109 13.78 -2.07 10.90
C ALA A 109 14.58 -3.37 10.69
N HIS A 110 14.00 -4.49 11.11
CA HIS A 110 14.54 -5.82 10.86
C HIS A 110 13.45 -6.73 10.27
N ILE A 111 13.87 -7.73 9.50
CA ILE A 111 12.96 -8.76 8.99
C ILE A 111 12.31 -9.47 10.18
N GLY A 112 10.99 -9.46 10.22
CA GLY A 112 10.20 -10.05 11.29
C GLY A 112 8.71 -9.81 11.08
N GLU A 113 7.91 -10.03 12.10
CA GLU A 113 6.44 -10.00 12.04
C GLU A 113 5.87 -8.64 11.53
N GLY A 114 6.55 -7.53 11.83
CA GLY A 114 6.06 -6.20 11.45
C GLY A 114 6.49 -5.76 10.05
N LEU A 115 7.72 -6.05 9.64
CA LEU A 115 8.30 -5.55 8.38
C LEU A 115 8.01 -6.44 7.18
N THR A 116 7.93 -7.75 7.36
CA THR A 116 7.82 -8.72 6.25
C THR A 116 6.60 -8.46 5.37
N GLY A 117 5.43 -8.23 5.97
CA GLY A 117 4.20 -7.93 5.22
C GLY A 117 4.31 -6.68 4.35
N PRO A 118 4.64 -5.51 4.92
CA PRO A 118 4.84 -4.28 4.14
C PRO A 118 5.92 -4.39 3.07
N LEU A 119 7.01 -5.08 3.33
CA LEU A 119 8.11 -5.26 2.39
C LEU A 119 7.70 -6.12 1.19
N ILE A 120 7.00 -7.23 1.44
CA ILE A 120 6.45 -8.09 0.39
C ILE A 120 5.41 -7.32 -0.44
N ALA A 121 4.52 -6.59 0.19
CA ALA A 121 3.50 -5.80 -0.50
C ALA A 121 4.12 -4.72 -1.40
N ALA A 122 5.13 -4.00 -0.91
CA ALA A 122 5.82 -2.97 -1.69
C ALA A 122 6.56 -3.57 -2.90
N THR A 123 7.28 -4.66 -2.69
CA THR A 123 8.06 -5.32 -3.74
C THR A 123 7.15 -5.95 -4.79
N THR A 124 6.16 -6.72 -4.37
CA THR A 124 5.18 -7.36 -5.27
C THR A 124 4.40 -6.31 -6.04
N GLY A 125 3.92 -5.27 -5.37
CA GLY A 125 3.18 -4.18 -5.99
C GLY A 125 3.99 -3.46 -7.05
N PHE A 126 5.25 -3.13 -6.76
CA PHE A 126 6.14 -2.48 -7.71
C PHE A 126 6.34 -3.31 -8.98
N PHE A 127 6.78 -4.55 -8.85
CA PHE A 127 7.04 -5.39 -10.01
C PHE A 127 5.78 -5.69 -10.81
N TRP A 128 4.65 -5.89 -10.14
CA TRP A 128 3.38 -6.14 -10.81
C TRP A 128 2.90 -4.92 -11.59
N MET A 129 2.95 -3.73 -10.98
CA MET A 129 2.59 -2.47 -11.64
C MET A 129 3.48 -2.20 -12.87
N VAL A 130 4.80 -2.37 -12.74
CA VAL A 130 5.72 -2.14 -13.85
C VAL A 130 5.51 -3.13 -14.99
N SER A 131 5.34 -4.42 -14.67
CA SER A 131 5.22 -5.48 -15.68
C SER A 131 3.90 -5.45 -16.46
N GLN A 132 2.82 -4.95 -15.87
CA GLN A 132 1.48 -4.94 -16.50
C GLN A 132 0.99 -3.56 -16.92
N ARG A 133 1.85 -2.54 -16.88
CA ARG A 133 1.48 -1.17 -17.21
C ARG A 133 0.82 -1.06 -18.59
N ASP A 134 1.46 -1.56 -19.62
CA ASP A 134 0.97 -1.43 -20.99
C ASP A 134 -0.36 -2.16 -21.20
N TYR A 135 -0.55 -3.30 -20.56
CA TYR A 135 -1.81 -4.04 -20.58
C TYR A 135 -2.97 -3.21 -20.02
N TYR A 136 -2.80 -2.64 -18.84
CA TYR A 136 -3.89 -1.90 -18.18
C TYR A 136 -4.16 -0.55 -18.83
N LEU A 137 -3.14 0.15 -19.33
CA LEU A 137 -3.33 1.42 -20.02
C LEU A 137 -3.96 1.28 -21.42
N ALA A 138 -3.92 0.09 -22.01
CA ALA A 138 -4.60 -0.21 -23.27
C ALA A 138 -6.10 -0.49 -23.10
N LEU A 139 -6.58 -0.68 -21.86
CA LEU A 139 -8.00 -0.91 -21.58
C LEU A 139 -8.81 0.37 -21.80
N PRO A 140 -10.10 0.24 -22.20
CA PRO A 140 -10.98 1.39 -22.30
C PRO A 140 -11.14 2.07 -20.93
N ALA A 141 -11.36 3.38 -20.95
CA ALA A 141 -11.68 4.14 -19.75
C ALA A 141 -12.98 3.62 -19.13
N GLN A 142 -13.02 3.49 -17.81
CA GLN A 142 -14.16 3.03 -17.02
C GLN A 142 -14.87 4.20 -16.35
#